data_a4d8ad521fa9afed68ee3a6cb2807fab
#
_entry.id   a4d8ad521fa9afed68ee3a6cb2807fab
#
_cell.length_a   1.000
_cell.length_b   1.000
_cell.length_c   1.000
_cell.angle_alpha   90.00
_cell.angle_beta   90.00
_cell.angle_gamma   90.00
#
_symmetry.space_group_name_H-M   'P 1'
#
loop_
_entity.id
_entity.type
_entity.pdbx_description
1 polymer ?
#
loop_
_entity_poly.entity_id
_entity_poly.type
_entity_poly.pdbx_seq_one_letter_code
_entity_poly.pdbx_strand_id
1 'polypeptide(L)'
;PFLMPVEDVFSISGRGTVVTGRIEKGIVKVGEEVEIVGLKDTRKTVVTGVEMFRKLLDQGEAGDNVGCLLRGIERDDIERGMVLCKPASIKPHTDFDAEVYVLSKEEGGRHTPFFNGYRPQFYFRTTDVTGTLHLPEGVEMVMPGDNTPIQGELLTPVALEKGARFAIREGGRTVGAGTISEIIE
;
A
#
# COMPACT_ATOMS: atom_id res chain seq x y z
N PRO A 1 13.17 -5.74 7.19
CA PRO A 1 12.48 -5.03 8.28
C PRO A 1 10.99 -5.31 8.30
N PHE A 2 10.39 -5.23 9.48
CA PHE A 2 8.96 -5.48 9.66
C PHE A 2 8.09 -4.56 8.79
N LEU A 3 7.11 -5.14 8.14
CA LEU A 3 6.11 -4.42 7.36
C LEU A 3 4.79 -5.19 7.40
N MET A 4 3.72 -4.51 7.81
CA MET A 4 2.37 -5.07 7.82
C MET A 4 1.38 -4.07 7.23
N PRO A 5 0.78 -4.39 6.07
CA PRO A 5 -0.31 -3.56 5.55
C PRO A 5 -1.53 -3.62 6.47
N VAL A 6 -2.14 -2.47 6.70
CA VAL A 6 -3.34 -2.36 7.55
C VAL A 6 -4.57 -2.80 6.75
N GLU A 7 -5.31 -3.77 7.27
CA GLU A 7 -6.56 -4.24 6.68
C GLU A 7 -7.77 -3.66 7.40
N ASP A 8 -7.85 -3.87 8.72
CA ASP A 8 -8.95 -3.37 9.53
C ASP A 8 -8.45 -2.73 10.82
N VAL A 9 -9.26 -1.84 11.36
CA VAL A 9 -8.95 -1.08 12.57
C VAL A 9 -10.13 -1.17 13.53
N PHE A 10 -9.87 -1.54 14.78
CA PHE A 10 -10.91 -1.67 15.80
C PHE A 10 -10.53 -0.91 17.07
N SER A 11 -11.52 -0.27 17.70
CA SER A 11 -11.37 0.27 19.04
C SER A 11 -11.83 -0.76 20.04
N ILE A 12 -11.02 -1.03 21.05
CA ILE A 12 -11.39 -1.92 22.15
C ILE A 12 -11.47 -1.08 23.41
N SER A 13 -12.66 -1.03 24.01
CA SER A 13 -12.91 -0.25 25.23
C SER A 13 -11.93 -0.62 26.32
N GLY A 14 -11.23 0.37 26.86
CA GLY A 14 -10.24 0.20 27.93
C GLY A 14 -8.92 -0.38 27.51
N ARG A 15 -8.71 -0.70 26.22
CA ARG A 15 -7.47 -1.32 25.72
C ARG A 15 -6.79 -0.55 24.60
N GLY A 16 -7.50 0.29 23.90
CA GLY A 16 -6.96 1.10 22.81
C GLY A 16 -7.36 0.62 21.44
N THR A 17 -6.48 0.83 20.45
CA THR A 17 -6.76 0.53 19.06
C THR A 17 -6.02 -0.73 18.62
N VAL A 18 -6.73 -1.63 17.96
CA VAL A 18 -6.17 -2.86 17.37
C VAL A 18 -6.21 -2.73 15.86
N VAL A 19 -5.07 -3.04 15.24
CA VAL A 19 -4.92 -3.04 13.79
C VAL A 19 -4.68 -4.46 13.33
N THR A 20 -5.47 -4.94 12.37
CA THR A 20 -5.30 -6.28 11.83
C THR A 20 -4.69 -6.24 10.44
N GLY A 21 -3.95 -7.28 10.12
CA GLY A 21 -3.36 -7.45 8.80
C GLY A 21 -2.48 -8.68 8.75
N ARG A 22 -1.96 -8.93 7.55
CA ARG A 22 -0.99 -10.00 7.34
C ARG A 22 0.40 -9.38 7.28
N ILE A 23 1.31 -9.88 8.08
CA ILE A 23 2.70 -9.41 8.07
C ILE A 23 3.31 -9.81 6.73
N GLU A 24 3.76 -8.80 5.97
CA GLU A 24 4.35 -9.01 4.65
C GLU A 24 5.79 -9.46 4.78
N LYS A 25 6.54 -8.89 5.71
CA LYS A 25 7.93 -9.26 5.97
C LYS A 25 8.36 -8.88 7.38
N GLY A 26 9.40 -9.52 7.86
CA GLY A 26 10.01 -9.22 9.16
C GLY A 26 9.26 -9.79 10.34
N ILE A 27 9.63 -9.32 11.52
CA ILE A 27 9.10 -9.75 12.81
C ILE A 27 8.75 -8.52 13.62
N VAL A 28 7.62 -8.54 14.31
CA VAL A 28 7.26 -7.52 15.31
C VAL A 28 7.10 -8.19 16.65
N LYS A 29 7.69 -7.57 17.68
CA LYS A 29 7.63 -8.05 19.06
C LYS A 29 6.85 -7.08 19.93
N VAL A 30 6.17 -7.61 20.93
CA VAL A 30 5.54 -6.78 21.96
C VAL A 30 6.59 -5.90 22.60
N GLY A 31 6.28 -4.62 22.73
CA GLY A 31 7.18 -3.61 23.29
C GLY A 31 8.01 -2.85 22.27
N GLU A 32 7.99 -3.27 21.00
CA GLU A 32 8.75 -2.58 19.96
C GLU A 32 8.05 -1.33 19.46
N GLU A 33 8.87 -0.32 19.13
CA GLU A 33 8.39 0.88 18.46
C GLU A 33 8.18 0.59 16.98
N VAL A 34 7.08 1.10 16.44
CA VAL A 34 6.75 1.02 15.00
C VAL A 34 6.29 2.38 14.50
N GLU A 35 6.29 2.54 13.18
CA GLU A 35 5.71 3.70 12.53
C GLU A 35 4.46 3.31 11.75
N ILE A 36 3.53 4.26 11.68
CA ILE A 36 2.33 4.18 10.86
C ILE A 36 2.57 5.10 9.68
N VAL A 37 2.62 4.55 8.47
CA VAL A 37 3.04 5.28 7.27
C VAL A 37 1.99 5.20 6.17
N GLY A 38 1.78 6.33 5.48
CA GLY A 38 0.88 6.45 4.33
C GLY A 38 -0.39 7.23 4.63
N LEU A 39 -0.99 7.79 3.61
CA LEU A 39 -2.26 8.52 3.60
C LEU A 39 -2.32 9.78 4.47
N LYS A 40 -1.76 9.74 5.66
CA LYS A 40 -1.71 10.81 6.64
C LYS A 40 -0.27 10.98 7.12
N ASP A 41 -0.02 11.96 7.98
CA ASP A 41 1.29 12.18 8.57
C ASP A 41 1.79 10.93 9.30
N THR A 42 3.06 10.63 9.15
CA THR A 42 3.69 9.49 9.80
C THR A 42 3.63 9.65 11.32
N ARG A 43 3.24 8.58 12.01
CA ARG A 43 3.18 8.55 13.48
C ARG A 43 4.02 7.40 14.01
N LYS A 44 4.55 7.59 15.21
CA LYS A 44 5.24 6.55 15.96
C LYS A 44 4.34 6.03 17.06
N THR A 45 4.42 4.74 17.33
CA THR A 45 3.73 4.13 18.45
C THR A 45 4.48 2.89 18.91
N VAL A 46 3.98 2.26 19.96
CA VAL A 46 4.56 1.03 20.50
C VAL A 46 3.51 -0.06 20.40
N VAL A 47 3.92 -1.23 19.94
CA VAL A 47 3.04 -2.42 19.92
C VAL A 47 3.00 -2.97 21.34
N THR A 48 1.83 -2.88 21.98
CA THR A 48 1.64 -3.34 23.35
C THR A 48 1.05 -4.74 23.45
N GLY A 49 0.62 -5.31 22.31
CA GLY A 49 0.12 -6.67 22.26
C GLY A 49 0.08 -7.16 20.81
N VAL A 50 0.29 -8.45 20.64
CA VAL A 50 0.15 -9.15 19.36
C VAL A 50 -0.76 -10.35 19.60
N GLU A 51 -1.80 -10.50 18.79
CA GLU A 51 -2.70 -11.65 18.94
C GLU A 51 -3.02 -12.30 17.59
N MET A 52 -3.25 -13.61 17.66
CA MET A 52 -3.65 -14.41 16.50
C MET A 52 -4.58 -15.50 17.00
N PHE A 53 -5.76 -15.62 16.35
CA PHE A 53 -6.79 -16.60 16.78
C PHE A 53 -7.16 -16.49 18.26
N ARG A 54 -7.29 -15.25 18.77
CA ARG A 54 -7.63 -14.94 20.17
C ARG A 54 -6.56 -15.36 21.18
N LYS A 55 -5.36 -15.65 20.71
CA LYS A 55 -4.23 -15.97 21.58
C LYS A 55 -3.26 -14.80 21.58
N LEU A 56 -2.75 -14.45 22.75
CA LEU A 56 -1.71 -13.45 22.89
C LEU A 56 -0.37 -14.09 22.53
N LEU A 57 0.40 -13.39 21.73
CA LEU A 57 1.72 -13.84 21.28
C LEU A 57 2.78 -12.85 21.73
N ASP A 58 4.02 -13.31 21.88
CA ASP A 58 5.15 -12.44 22.15
C ASP A 58 5.59 -11.70 20.88
N GLN A 59 5.36 -12.29 19.74
CA GLN A 59 5.74 -11.73 18.45
C GLN A 59 4.90 -12.27 17.31
N GLY A 60 4.87 -11.52 16.20
CA GLY A 60 4.32 -11.98 14.93
C GLY A 60 5.41 -11.97 13.88
N GLU A 61 5.32 -12.84 12.88
CA GLU A 61 6.31 -12.95 11.82
C GLU A 61 5.68 -13.03 10.43
N ALA A 62 6.50 -12.84 9.41
CA ALA A 62 6.03 -12.82 8.01
C ALA A 62 5.13 -14.02 7.71
N GLY A 63 3.98 -13.75 7.10
CA GLY A 63 2.97 -14.73 6.78
C GLY A 63 1.85 -14.84 7.80
N ASP A 64 2.04 -14.34 9.02
CA ASP A 64 1.04 -14.39 10.08
C ASP A 64 -0.05 -13.33 9.86
N ASN A 65 -1.30 -13.72 10.08
CA ASN A 65 -2.42 -12.78 10.20
C ASN A 65 -2.55 -12.44 11.67
N VAL A 66 -2.29 -11.20 12.04
CA VAL A 66 -2.27 -10.79 13.44
C VAL A 66 -3.06 -9.52 13.69
N GLY A 67 -3.41 -9.31 14.96
CA GLY A 67 -3.88 -8.02 15.45
C GLY A 67 -2.80 -7.42 16.32
N CYS A 68 -2.44 -6.17 16.06
CA CYS A 68 -1.47 -5.44 16.87
C CYS A 68 -2.18 -4.36 17.68
N LEU A 69 -1.99 -4.39 19.00
CA LEU A 69 -2.53 -3.37 19.89
C LEU A 69 -1.52 -2.22 19.94
N LEU A 70 -1.98 -1.01 19.67
CA LEU A 70 -1.13 0.18 19.55
C LEU A 70 -1.39 1.16 20.68
N ARG A 71 -0.31 1.69 21.26
CA ARG A 71 -0.38 2.65 22.37
C ARG A 71 -0.69 4.06 21.85
N GLY A 72 -1.68 4.71 22.47
CA GLY A 72 -1.95 6.13 22.21
C GLY A 72 -2.46 6.46 20.82
N ILE A 73 -2.95 5.48 20.09
CA ILE A 73 -3.50 5.65 18.74
C ILE A 73 -5.02 5.54 18.82
N GLU A 74 -5.71 6.55 18.28
CA GLU A 74 -7.16 6.53 18.14
C GLU A 74 -7.53 5.84 16.83
N ARG A 75 -8.74 5.31 16.75
CA ARG A 75 -9.21 4.64 15.54
C ARG A 75 -9.12 5.53 14.29
N ASP A 76 -9.37 6.84 14.47
CA ASP A 76 -9.34 7.78 13.34
C ASP A 76 -7.92 8.17 12.89
N ASP A 77 -6.90 7.81 13.66
CA ASP A 77 -5.50 8.09 13.32
C ASP A 77 -4.93 7.13 12.30
N ILE A 78 -5.59 6.00 12.10
CA ILE A 78 -5.08 4.93 11.26
C ILE A 78 -6.22 4.31 10.44
N GLU A 79 -5.92 3.93 9.21
CA GLU A 79 -6.93 3.37 8.32
C GLU A 79 -6.33 2.37 7.34
N ARG A 80 -7.20 1.59 6.71
CA ARG A 80 -6.83 0.67 5.63
C ARG A 80 -6.07 1.42 4.54
N GLY A 81 -4.97 0.85 4.08
CA GLY A 81 -4.09 1.48 3.10
C GLY A 81 -2.79 2.02 3.68
N MET A 82 -2.76 2.23 4.99
CA MET A 82 -1.53 2.54 5.71
C MET A 82 -0.76 1.26 6.00
N VAL A 83 0.48 1.38 6.44
CA VAL A 83 1.28 0.23 6.89
C VAL A 83 1.84 0.48 8.28
N LEU A 84 2.03 -0.61 9.02
CA LEU A 84 2.88 -0.60 10.21
C LEU A 84 4.25 -1.10 9.78
N CYS A 85 5.30 -0.44 10.21
CA CYS A 85 6.65 -0.82 9.83
C CYS A 85 7.68 -0.51 10.91
N LYS A 86 8.87 -1.09 10.76
CA LYS A 86 10.01 -0.72 11.58
C LYS A 86 10.29 0.77 11.36
N PRO A 87 10.59 1.56 12.40
CA PRO A 87 10.85 2.98 12.24
C PRO A 87 11.88 3.27 11.14
N ALA A 88 11.58 4.26 10.30
CA ALA A 88 12.41 4.74 9.20
C ALA A 88 12.69 3.71 8.09
N SER A 89 12.00 2.57 8.07
CA SER A 89 12.23 1.51 7.06
C SER A 89 11.54 1.76 5.73
N ILE A 90 10.43 2.50 5.73
CA ILE A 90 9.73 2.88 4.51
C ILE A 90 9.11 4.26 4.71
N LYS A 91 8.97 5.03 3.64
CA LYS A 91 8.45 6.39 3.69
C LYS A 91 7.26 6.57 2.76
N PRO A 92 6.40 7.58 3.02
CA PRO A 92 5.30 7.88 2.12
C PRO A 92 5.82 8.64 0.89
N HIS A 93 5.26 8.31 -0.28
CA HIS A 93 5.64 8.91 -1.55
C HIS A 93 4.42 9.11 -2.43
N THR A 94 4.54 10.07 -3.36
CA THR A 94 3.49 10.35 -4.35
C THR A 94 3.95 10.07 -5.77
N ASP A 95 5.23 10.28 -6.06
CA ASP A 95 5.75 10.25 -7.44
C ASP A 95 6.77 9.14 -7.62
N PHE A 96 6.61 8.38 -8.70
CA PHE A 96 7.47 7.23 -8.97
C PHE A 96 7.51 6.90 -10.46
N ASP A 97 8.59 6.22 -10.86
CA ASP A 97 8.66 5.59 -12.18
C ASP A 97 8.30 4.12 -12.04
N ALA A 98 7.64 3.56 -13.04
CA ALA A 98 7.23 2.16 -13.03
C ALA A 98 7.21 1.58 -14.43
N GLU A 99 7.29 0.26 -14.50
CA GLU A 99 7.01 -0.51 -15.70
C GLU A 99 5.61 -1.10 -15.57
N VAL A 100 4.77 -0.89 -16.56
CA VAL A 100 3.37 -1.29 -16.52
C VAL A 100 3.03 -2.19 -17.70
N TYR A 101 2.29 -3.26 -17.41
CA TYR A 101 1.63 -4.08 -18.41
C TYR A 101 0.14 -3.74 -18.42
N VAL A 102 -0.38 -3.38 -19.56
CA VAL A 102 -1.80 -3.07 -19.75
C VAL A 102 -2.51 -4.32 -20.24
N LEU A 103 -3.47 -4.84 -19.45
CA LEU A 103 -4.20 -6.05 -19.80
C LEU A 103 -4.86 -5.92 -21.17
N SER A 104 -4.82 -6.98 -21.95
CA SER A 104 -5.52 -7.03 -23.23
C SER A 104 -7.02 -7.14 -22.99
N LYS A 105 -7.82 -6.90 -24.04
CA LYS A 105 -9.26 -7.05 -23.98
C LYS A 105 -9.65 -8.47 -23.54
N GLU A 106 -8.97 -9.48 -24.08
CA GLU A 106 -9.21 -10.89 -23.78
C GLU A 106 -8.91 -11.24 -22.32
N GLU A 107 -7.99 -10.50 -21.69
CA GLU A 107 -7.64 -10.66 -20.28
C GLU A 107 -8.56 -9.91 -19.34
N GLY A 108 -9.59 -9.26 -19.87
CA GLY A 108 -10.53 -8.45 -19.09
C GLY A 108 -10.14 -7.00 -18.96
N GLY A 109 -9.15 -6.53 -19.73
CA GLY A 109 -8.68 -5.16 -19.73
C GLY A 109 -9.59 -4.20 -20.50
N ARG A 110 -9.05 -3.00 -20.73
CA ARG A 110 -9.74 -1.97 -21.50
C ARG A 110 -9.91 -2.41 -22.96
N HIS A 111 -10.95 -1.87 -23.59
CA HIS A 111 -11.18 -2.09 -25.04
C HIS A 111 -10.58 -0.98 -25.89
N THR A 112 -10.17 0.11 -25.25
CA THR A 112 -9.64 1.30 -25.92
C THR A 112 -8.30 1.69 -25.32
N PRO A 113 -7.45 2.43 -26.08
CA PRO A 113 -6.20 2.91 -25.52
C PRO A 113 -6.44 3.99 -24.46
N PHE A 114 -5.42 4.27 -23.66
CA PHE A 114 -5.44 5.46 -22.82
C PHE A 114 -4.31 6.40 -23.22
N PHE A 115 -4.46 7.65 -22.83
CA PHE A 115 -3.58 8.75 -23.23
C PHE A 115 -2.84 9.33 -22.04
N ASN A 116 -1.85 10.16 -22.31
CA ASN A 116 -1.15 10.87 -21.26
C ASN A 116 -2.14 11.65 -20.39
N GLY A 117 -1.96 11.60 -19.08
CA GLY A 117 -2.89 12.23 -18.14
C GLY A 117 -4.03 11.32 -17.67
N TYR A 118 -4.03 10.05 -18.08
CA TYR A 118 -5.00 9.07 -17.61
C TYR A 118 -5.00 9.00 -16.10
N ARG A 119 -6.17 8.98 -15.46
CA ARG A 119 -6.33 9.04 -14.00
C ARG A 119 -7.10 7.84 -13.45
N PRO A 120 -6.49 6.67 -13.40
CA PRO A 120 -7.13 5.48 -12.82
C PRO A 120 -6.91 5.44 -11.30
N GLN A 121 -7.33 4.31 -10.71
CA GLN A 121 -6.98 3.95 -9.34
C GLN A 121 -5.71 3.08 -9.38
N PHE A 122 -4.81 3.34 -8.44
CA PHE A 122 -3.63 2.50 -8.23
C PHE A 122 -3.88 1.69 -6.95
N TYR A 123 -3.90 0.39 -7.06
CA TYR A 123 -4.13 -0.49 -5.92
C TYR A 123 -2.80 -0.94 -5.33
N PHE A 124 -2.50 -0.40 -4.15
CA PHE A 124 -1.31 -0.77 -3.40
C PHE A 124 -1.73 -1.56 -2.15
N ARG A 125 -1.27 -2.79 -2.03
CA ARG A 125 -1.51 -3.66 -0.86
C ARG A 125 -2.99 -3.80 -0.52
N THR A 126 -3.58 -2.86 0.19
CA THR A 126 -4.94 -3.00 0.72
C THR A 126 -5.91 -1.90 0.30
N THR A 127 -5.48 -0.93 -0.50
CA THR A 127 -6.36 0.18 -0.88
C THR A 127 -6.07 0.75 -2.26
N ASP A 128 -7.10 1.36 -2.85
CA ASP A 128 -7.00 2.12 -4.10
C ASP A 128 -6.68 3.58 -3.79
N VAL A 129 -5.81 4.17 -4.59
CA VAL A 129 -5.47 5.59 -4.53
C VAL A 129 -5.54 6.16 -5.94
N THR A 130 -6.23 7.27 -6.10
CA THR A 130 -6.30 7.94 -7.40
C THR A 130 -4.95 8.55 -7.74
N GLY A 131 -4.53 8.39 -8.98
CA GLY A 131 -3.30 8.99 -9.46
C GLY A 131 -3.33 9.24 -10.95
N THR A 132 -2.35 10.00 -11.42
CA THR A 132 -2.20 10.36 -12.83
C THR A 132 -1.04 9.58 -13.44
N LEU A 133 -1.26 9.04 -14.63
CA LEU A 133 -0.23 8.38 -15.41
C LEU A 133 0.34 9.35 -16.42
N HIS A 134 1.66 9.54 -16.36
CA HIS A 134 2.39 10.34 -17.34
C HIS A 134 3.17 9.38 -18.23
N LEU A 135 2.97 9.52 -19.54
CA LEU A 135 3.63 8.69 -20.54
C LEU A 135 5.00 9.28 -20.91
N PRO A 136 5.95 8.45 -21.37
CA PRO A 136 7.24 8.94 -21.82
C PRO A 136 7.09 9.93 -22.96
N GLU A 137 8.07 10.83 -23.13
CA GLU A 137 8.11 11.76 -24.26
C GLU A 137 8.02 10.99 -25.58
N GLY A 138 7.17 11.47 -26.50
CA GLY A 138 6.95 10.85 -27.79
C GLY A 138 5.93 9.72 -27.80
N VAL A 139 5.43 9.31 -26.64
CA VAL A 139 4.37 8.29 -26.54
C VAL A 139 3.05 8.99 -26.34
N GLU A 140 2.15 8.88 -27.31
CA GLU A 140 0.85 9.55 -27.26
C GLU A 140 -0.22 8.71 -26.59
N MET A 141 -0.15 7.39 -26.76
CA MET A 141 -1.15 6.47 -26.20
C MET A 141 -0.54 5.11 -25.93
N VAL A 142 -1.24 4.34 -25.09
CA VAL A 142 -0.90 2.96 -24.76
C VAL A 142 -2.10 2.09 -25.09
N MET A 143 -1.87 1.03 -25.87
CA MET A 143 -2.89 0.09 -26.28
C MET A 143 -3.04 -1.06 -25.29
N PRO A 144 -4.24 -1.64 -25.16
CA PRO A 144 -4.40 -2.88 -24.40
C PRO A 144 -3.42 -3.94 -24.91
N GLY A 145 -2.72 -4.60 -23.99
CA GLY A 145 -1.70 -5.59 -24.34
C GLY A 145 -0.28 -5.05 -24.37
N ASP A 146 -0.10 -3.74 -24.26
CA ASP A 146 1.23 -3.12 -24.31
C ASP A 146 1.93 -3.15 -22.95
N ASN A 147 3.27 -3.19 -23.00
CA ASN A 147 4.13 -2.88 -21.88
C ASN A 147 4.69 -1.47 -22.09
N THR A 148 4.77 -0.67 -21.04
CA THR A 148 5.30 0.69 -21.17
C THR A 148 5.90 1.17 -19.85
N PRO A 149 6.99 1.95 -19.90
CA PRO A 149 7.40 2.72 -18.73
C PRO A 149 6.40 3.87 -18.53
N ILE A 150 6.13 4.21 -17.29
CA ILE A 150 5.27 5.35 -16.95
C ILE A 150 5.83 6.08 -15.73
N GLN A 151 5.37 7.29 -15.52
CA GLN A 151 5.55 8.01 -14.29
C GLN A 151 4.19 8.13 -13.62
N GLY A 152 4.09 7.67 -12.37
CA GLY A 152 2.88 7.77 -11.59
C GLY A 152 2.95 8.96 -10.65
N GLU A 153 1.82 9.64 -10.48
CA GLU A 153 1.67 10.76 -9.55
C GLU A 153 0.39 10.56 -8.76
N LEU A 154 0.53 10.16 -7.50
CA LEU A 154 -0.62 9.86 -6.64
C LEU A 154 -1.17 11.14 -6.00
N LEU A 155 -2.49 11.20 -5.82
CA LEU A 155 -3.12 12.30 -5.10
C LEU A 155 -2.82 12.27 -3.61
N THR A 156 -2.58 11.08 -3.06
CA THR A 156 -2.37 10.88 -1.63
C THR A 156 -1.07 10.08 -1.45
N PRO A 157 -0.22 10.43 -0.48
CA PRO A 157 1.01 9.68 -0.24
C PRO A 157 0.70 8.24 0.21
N VAL A 158 1.51 7.30 -0.25
CA VAL A 158 1.42 5.88 0.10
C VAL A 158 2.80 5.39 0.48
N ALA A 159 2.88 4.46 1.43
CA ALA A 159 4.14 3.81 1.78
C ALA A 159 4.64 3.02 0.57
N LEU A 160 5.68 3.50 -0.07
CA LEU A 160 6.22 2.93 -1.30
C LEU A 160 7.71 2.66 -1.20
N GLU A 161 8.14 1.62 -1.94
CA GLU A 161 9.55 1.31 -2.10
C GLU A 161 9.80 0.77 -3.50
N LYS A 162 11.03 0.87 -3.96
CA LYS A 162 11.45 0.30 -5.24
C LYS A 162 11.15 -1.20 -5.25
N GLY A 163 10.61 -1.71 -6.36
CA GLY A 163 10.24 -3.10 -6.50
C GLY A 163 8.81 -3.43 -6.05
N ALA A 164 8.10 -2.47 -5.44
CA ALA A 164 6.71 -2.69 -5.04
C ALA A 164 5.82 -2.89 -6.27
N ARG A 165 4.88 -3.81 -6.15
CA ARG A 165 3.91 -4.11 -7.22
C ARG A 165 2.59 -3.42 -6.93
N PHE A 166 1.87 -3.09 -7.98
CA PHE A 166 0.54 -2.50 -7.86
C PHE A 166 -0.33 -2.92 -9.04
N ALA A 167 -1.63 -2.80 -8.84
CA ALA A 167 -2.59 -2.99 -9.93
C ALA A 167 -3.12 -1.62 -10.35
N ILE A 168 -3.50 -1.50 -11.61
CA ILE A 168 -4.21 -0.33 -12.12
C ILE A 168 -5.65 -0.76 -12.28
N ARG A 169 -6.56 -0.01 -11.68
CA ARG A 169 -7.97 -0.35 -11.62
C ARG A 169 -8.84 0.79 -12.15
N GLU A 170 -9.91 0.40 -12.80
CA GLU A 170 -10.88 1.33 -13.36
C GLU A 170 -12.27 0.81 -13.02
N GLY A 171 -13.02 1.56 -12.20
CA GLY A 171 -14.32 1.12 -11.74
C GLY A 171 -14.30 -0.20 -10.97
N GLY A 172 -13.26 -0.45 -10.17
CA GLY A 172 -13.12 -1.68 -9.40
C GLY A 172 -12.61 -2.88 -10.19
N ARG A 173 -12.31 -2.69 -11.48
CA ARG A 173 -11.81 -3.75 -12.36
C ARG A 173 -10.35 -3.53 -12.68
N THR A 174 -9.53 -4.57 -12.57
CA THR A 174 -8.10 -4.49 -12.90
C THR A 174 -7.92 -4.36 -14.41
N VAL A 175 -7.22 -3.32 -14.85
CA VAL A 175 -6.91 -3.07 -16.25
C VAL A 175 -5.41 -3.09 -16.56
N GLY A 176 -4.58 -3.18 -15.52
CA GLY A 176 -3.14 -3.24 -15.69
C GLY A 176 -2.44 -3.62 -14.40
N ALA A 177 -1.15 -3.83 -14.50
CA ALA A 177 -0.29 -4.13 -13.36
C ALA A 177 1.08 -3.53 -13.59
N GLY A 178 1.73 -3.13 -12.51
CA GLY A 178 3.04 -2.50 -12.60
C GLY A 178 3.96 -2.83 -11.46
N THR A 179 5.22 -2.47 -11.65
CA THR A 179 6.26 -2.58 -10.63
C THR A 179 7.02 -1.26 -10.59
N ILE A 180 7.20 -0.74 -9.39
CA ILE A 180 7.93 0.52 -9.19
C ILE A 180 9.41 0.29 -9.50
N SER A 181 9.95 1.07 -10.44
CA SER A 181 11.36 1.00 -10.81
C SER A 181 12.20 2.03 -10.06
N GLU A 182 11.67 3.22 -9.79
CA GLU A 182 12.34 4.26 -9.01
C GLU A 182 11.32 5.10 -8.25
N ILE A 183 11.72 5.55 -7.06
CA ILE A 183 10.96 6.52 -6.28
C ILE A 183 11.50 7.90 -6.62
N ILE A 184 10.63 8.84 -6.93
CA ILE A 184 11.00 10.21 -7.27
C ILE A 184 10.74 11.13 -6.08
N GLU A 185 9.54 11.03 -5.48
CA GLU A 185 9.17 11.94 -4.39
C GLU A 185 8.19 11.33 -3.40
#